data_be7296135e34e8d658164383d54524b4
#
_entry.id   be7296135e34e8d658164383d54524b4
#
_cell.length_a   1.000
_cell.length_b   1.000
_cell.length_c   1.000
_cell.angle_alpha   90.00
_cell.angle_beta   90.00
_cell.angle_gamma   90.00
#
_symmetry.space_group_name_H-M   'P 1'
#
loop_
_entity.id
_entity.type
_entity.pdbx_description
1 polymer ?
#
loop_
_entity_poly.entity_id
_entity_poly.type
_entity_poly.pdbx_seq_one_letter_code
_entity_poly.pdbx_strand_id
1 'polypeptide(L)'
;MRQIPALFISILLAAALAGCPEQRVEPPGAPRGGDFVLRSADGMVGTQALRGKVLLIYFGYTHCPDVCPASLAAGAQALNTLSPGERGKVRLIMVSVDPERDTPARLKEYAAYFHPEMIGVTGSAEEIAAVARAFGAGYIRQPARPDGSYAVDHTTRTYVVAPDGRLAASLELNAPANKYLETVRGLLK
;
A
#
# COMPACT_ATOMS: atom_id res chain seq x y z
N MET A 1 37.69 -52.38 -56.37
CA MET A 1 36.35 -52.02 -55.84
C MET A 1 36.46 -51.83 -54.35
N ARG A 2 36.54 -50.56 -53.83
CA ARG A 2 36.68 -50.22 -52.42
C ARG A 2 35.42 -49.43 -52.02
N GLN A 3 34.62 -50.01 -51.17
CA GLN A 3 33.44 -49.36 -50.60
C GLN A 3 33.84 -48.41 -49.43
N ILE A 4 33.36 -47.21 -49.49
CA ILE A 4 33.54 -46.20 -48.43
C ILE A 4 32.23 -46.17 -47.57
N PRO A 5 32.28 -46.34 -46.25
CA PRO A 5 31.09 -46.25 -45.45
C PRO A 5 30.75 -44.75 -45.17
N ALA A 6 29.49 -44.41 -45.42
CA ALA A 6 28.94 -43.09 -45.12
C ALA A 6 28.75 -42.93 -43.62
N LEU A 7 29.41 -41.92 -43.06
CA LEU A 7 29.30 -41.52 -41.68
C LEU A 7 28.11 -40.57 -41.52
N PHE A 8 27.01 -41.02 -40.91
CA PHE A 8 25.87 -40.15 -40.55
C PHE A 8 26.24 -39.33 -39.32
N ILE A 9 26.45 -38.05 -39.52
CA ILE A 9 26.58 -37.06 -38.42
C ILE A 9 25.18 -36.57 -38.07
N SER A 10 24.63 -37.08 -36.97
CA SER A 10 23.39 -36.57 -36.37
C SER A 10 23.71 -35.31 -35.57
N ILE A 11 23.37 -34.17 -36.12
CA ILE A 11 23.42 -32.87 -35.40
C ILE A 11 22.17 -32.78 -34.52
N LEU A 12 22.33 -32.96 -33.21
CA LEU A 12 21.31 -32.64 -32.21
C LEU A 12 21.23 -31.13 -32.04
N LEU A 13 20.20 -30.52 -32.62
CA LEU A 13 19.84 -29.12 -32.45
C LEU A 13 19.07 -28.99 -31.12
N ALA A 14 19.77 -28.68 -30.03
CA ALA A 14 19.16 -28.34 -28.75
C ALA A 14 18.55 -26.95 -28.86
N ALA A 15 17.23 -26.88 -29.07
CA ALA A 15 16.49 -25.62 -29.00
C ALA A 15 16.43 -25.15 -27.54
N ALA A 16 17.23 -24.14 -27.18
CA ALA A 16 17.12 -23.42 -25.92
C ALA A 16 15.82 -22.59 -25.93
N LEU A 17 14.79 -23.10 -25.29
CA LEU A 17 13.59 -22.33 -24.97
C LEU A 17 13.97 -21.27 -23.91
N ALA A 18 14.47 -20.11 -24.35
CA ALA A 18 14.59 -18.95 -23.55
C ALA A 18 13.16 -18.47 -23.22
N GLY A 19 12.66 -18.83 -22.06
CA GLY A 19 11.39 -18.31 -21.54
C GLY A 19 11.50 -16.80 -21.42
N CYS A 20 10.84 -16.07 -22.31
CA CYS A 20 10.64 -14.65 -22.14
C CYS A 20 9.91 -14.42 -20.80
N PRO A 21 10.37 -13.50 -19.95
CA PRO A 21 9.60 -13.14 -18.77
C PRO A 21 8.25 -12.61 -19.24
N GLU A 22 7.19 -13.26 -18.81
CA GLU A 22 5.81 -12.83 -19.07
C GLU A 22 5.61 -11.45 -18.48
N GLN A 23 5.69 -10.42 -19.31
CA GLN A 23 5.35 -9.06 -18.93
C GLN A 23 3.85 -9.03 -18.70
N ARG A 24 3.46 -9.04 -17.43
CA ARG A 24 2.07 -8.83 -17.03
C ARG A 24 1.65 -7.45 -17.50
N VAL A 25 0.96 -7.36 -18.62
CA VAL A 25 0.36 -6.14 -19.14
C VAL A 25 -0.80 -5.79 -18.21
N GLU A 26 -0.58 -4.80 -17.34
CA GLU A 26 -1.66 -4.25 -16.52
C GLU A 26 -2.65 -3.51 -17.42
N PRO A 27 -3.97 -3.67 -17.18
CA PRO A 27 -4.98 -2.96 -17.98
C PRO A 27 -4.79 -1.45 -17.84
N PRO A 28 -5.02 -0.67 -18.91
CA PRO A 28 -4.95 0.78 -18.87
C PRO A 28 -5.86 1.33 -17.77
N GLY A 29 -5.31 2.11 -16.85
CA GLY A 29 -6.04 2.73 -15.75
C GLY A 29 -6.05 1.96 -14.42
N ALA A 30 -5.37 0.81 -14.31
CA ALA A 30 -5.18 0.15 -13.02
C ALA A 30 -4.34 1.05 -12.07
N PRO A 31 -4.70 1.13 -10.77
CA PRO A 31 -3.92 1.88 -9.81
C PRO A 31 -2.50 1.31 -9.73
N ARG A 32 -1.50 2.16 -9.89
CA ARG A 32 -0.09 1.73 -9.86
C ARG A 32 0.57 1.99 -8.52
N GLY A 33 -0.11 2.73 -7.63
CA GLY A 33 0.52 3.34 -6.49
C GLY A 33 1.48 4.44 -6.93
N GLY A 34 2.42 4.76 -6.10
CA GLY A 34 3.45 5.74 -6.43
C GLY A 34 4.11 6.28 -5.17
N ASP A 35 5.26 6.90 -5.37
CA ASP A 35 5.91 7.61 -4.28
C ASP A 35 5.21 8.93 -4.00
N PHE A 36 5.19 9.26 -2.73
CA PHE A 36 4.71 10.55 -2.25
C PHE A 36 5.55 11.07 -1.10
N VAL A 37 5.45 12.37 -0.86
CA VAL A 37 5.98 13.03 0.33
C VAL A 37 4.87 13.86 0.93
N LEU A 38 4.46 13.53 2.16
CA LEU A 38 3.40 14.22 2.90
C LEU A 38 3.88 14.60 4.31
N ARG A 39 3.17 15.50 4.96
CA ARG A 39 3.54 16.05 6.27
C ARG A 39 2.97 15.21 7.40
N SER A 40 3.82 14.86 8.36
CA SER A 40 3.43 14.34 9.69
C SER A 40 3.75 15.37 10.78
N ALA A 41 3.41 15.07 12.03
CA ALA A 41 3.80 15.89 13.16
C ALA A 41 5.31 15.92 13.42
N ASP A 42 6.02 14.87 13.00
CA ASP A 42 7.45 14.70 13.21
C ASP A 42 8.29 15.08 11.96
N GLY A 43 7.66 15.69 10.96
CA GLY A 43 8.31 16.14 9.73
C GLY A 43 7.72 15.52 8.46
N MET A 44 8.46 15.63 7.36
CA MET A 44 8.03 15.08 6.07
C MET A 44 8.24 13.56 6.03
N VAL A 45 7.25 12.84 5.54
CA VAL A 45 7.29 11.39 5.34
C VAL A 45 7.30 11.11 3.85
N GLY A 46 8.43 10.63 3.35
CA GLY A 46 8.61 10.21 1.97
C GLY A 46 8.62 8.68 1.84
N THR A 47 7.78 8.12 0.99
CA THR A 47 7.72 6.66 0.80
C THR A 47 9.00 6.10 0.18
N GLN A 48 9.75 6.88 -0.60
CA GLN A 48 11.07 6.48 -1.08
C GLN A 48 12.06 6.20 0.06
N ALA A 49 12.03 6.99 1.13
CA ALA A 49 12.88 6.77 2.29
C ALA A 49 12.47 5.51 3.10
N LEU A 50 11.32 4.93 2.80
CA LEU A 50 10.80 3.71 3.41
C LEU A 50 11.00 2.47 2.53
N ARG A 51 11.80 2.54 1.46
CA ARG A 51 12.16 1.37 0.67
C ARG A 51 12.77 0.28 1.55
N GLY A 52 12.55 -0.96 1.20
CA GLY A 52 12.89 -2.12 2.03
C GLY A 52 11.84 -2.47 3.08
N LYS A 53 10.77 -1.65 3.21
CA LYS A 53 9.65 -1.92 4.11
C LYS A 53 8.37 -2.19 3.31
N VAL A 54 7.51 -3.03 3.87
CA VAL A 54 6.11 -3.16 3.44
C VAL A 54 5.33 -2.00 4.03
N LEU A 55 4.58 -1.28 3.19
CA LEU A 55 3.72 -0.18 3.65
C LEU A 55 2.25 -0.60 3.56
N LEU A 56 1.52 -0.41 4.64
CA LEU A 56 0.06 -0.52 4.70
C LEU A 56 -0.49 0.90 4.70
N ILE A 57 -1.07 1.33 3.58
CA ILE A 57 -1.53 2.71 3.38
C ILE A 57 -3.06 2.73 3.39
N TYR A 58 -3.63 3.54 4.25
CA TYR A 58 -5.07 3.72 4.38
C TYR A 58 -5.43 5.20 4.18
N PHE A 59 -6.41 5.46 3.31
CA PHE A 59 -6.96 6.80 3.09
C PHE A 59 -8.20 6.96 3.97
N GLY A 60 -8.19 7.93 4.86
CA GLY A 60 -9.28 8.13 5.81
C GLY A 60 -9.20 9.48 6.52
N TYR A 61 -9.97 9.68 7.58
CA TYR A 61 -9.98 10.92 8.36
C TYR A 61 -10.34 10.65 9.83
N THR A 62 -9.89 11.52 10.74
CA THR A 62 -10.00 11.27 12.19
C THR A 62 -11.43 11.32 12.72
N HIS A 63 -12.35 11.98 12.01
CA HIS A 63 -13.75 12.10 12.38
C HIS A 63 -14.64 10.99 11.81
N CYS A 64 -14.06 9.97 11.14
CA CYS A 64 -14.80 8.82 10.67
C CYS A 64 -15.23 7.93 11.86
N PRO A 65 -16.55 7.68 12.04
CA PRO A 65 -17.02 7.03 13.25
C PRO A 65 -16.86 5.51 13.27
N ASP A 66 -16.63 4.87 12.11
CA ASP A 66 -16.79 3.42 11.98
C ASP A 66 -15.70 2.75 11.14
N VAL A 67 -15.72 2.94 9.83
CA VAL A 67 -14.88 2.14 8.90
C VAL A 67 -13.37 2.41 9.03
N CYS A 68 -12.97 3.67 9.32
CA CYS A 68 -11.56 4.00 9.53
C CYS A 68 -10.99 3.30 10.78
N PRO A 69 -11.59 3.45 11.98
CA PRO A 69 -11.06 2.77 13.16
C PRO A 69 -11.08 1.24 13.02
N ALA A 70 -12.07 0.64 12.37
CA ALA A 70 -12.10 -0.80 12.14
C ALA A 70 -10.93 -1.30 11.29
N SER A 71 -10.66 -0.64 10.15
CA SER A 71 -9.55 -1.01 9.25
C SER A 71 -8.18 -0.77 9.90
N LEU A 72 -8.01 0.35 10.60
CA LEU A 72 -6.75 0.68 11.28
C LEU A 72 -6.46 -0.25 12.45
N ALA A 73 -7.49 -0.65 13.21
CA ALA A 73 -7.36 -1.62 14.30
C ALA A 73 -6.92 -3.00 13.77
N ALA A 74 -7.48 -3.46 12.63
CA ALA A 74 -7.07 -4.72 12.00
C ALA A 74 -5.60 -4.68 11.56
N GLY A 75 -5.15 -3.57 10.96
CA GLY A 75 -3.76 -3.35 10.60
C GLY A 75 -2.83 -3.32 11.82
N ALA A 76 -3.21 -2.61 12.88
CA ALA A 76 -2.47 -2.52 14.13
C ALA A 76 -2.36 -3.89 14.82
N GLN A 77 -3.43 -4.67 14.86
CA GLN A 77 -3.43 -6.03 15.40
C GLN A 77 -2.46 -6.94 14.62
N ALA A 78 -2.41 -6.81 13.31
CA ALA A 78 -1.45 -7.54 12.50
C ALA A 78 -0.01 -7.14 12.86
N LEU A 79 0.29 -5.84 13.01
CA LEU A 79 1.61 -5.36 13.45
C LEU A 79 2.00 -5.94 14.83
N ASN A 80 1.07 -5.99 15.78
CA ASN A 80 1.32 -6.54 17.11
C ASN A 80 1.63 -8.05 17.08
N THR A 81 1.16 -8.78 16.07
CA THR A 81 1.38 -10.22 15.89
C THR A 81 2.73 -10.52 15.20
N LEU A 82 3.34 -9.54 14.53
CA LEU A 82 4.65 -9.68 13.91
C LEU A 82 5.76 -9.79 14.97
N SER A 83 6.77 -10.60 14.70
CA SER A 83 8.00 -10.58 15.49
C SER A 83 8.68 -9.19 15.41
N PRO A 84 9.53 -8.81 16.39
CA PRO A 84 10.22 -7.51 16.34
C PRO A 84 10.99 -7.27 15.04
N GLY A 85 11.62 -8.32 14.49
CA GLY A 85 12.35 -8.23 13.22
C GLY A 85 11.46 -8.04 12.00
N GLU A 86 10.29 -8.68 11.97
CA GLU A 86 9.29 -8.47 10.91
C GLU A 86 8.66 -7.07 11.04
N ARG A 87 8.25 -6.68 12.25
CA ARG A 87 7.61 -5.39 12.52
C ARG A 87 8.50 -4.21 12.13
N GLY A 88 9.79 -4.29 12.39
CA GLY A 88 10.77 -3.27 11.95
C GLY A 88 10.76 -3.01 10.44
N LYS A 89 10.28 -3.99 9.65
CA LYS A 89 10.18 -3.92 8.18
C LYS A 89 8.79 -3.56 7.68
N VAL A 90 7.86 -3.11 8.53
CA VAL A 90 6.51 -2.74 8.15
C VAL A 90 6.20 -1.33 8.65
N ARG A 91 5.37 -0.58 7.94
CA ARG A 91 4.78 0.69 8.41
C ARG A 91 3.30 0.73 8.06
N LEU A 92 2.49 1.13 9.02
CA LEU A 92 1.08 1.48 8.83
C LEU A 92 0.99 2.99 8.71
N ILE A 93 0.46 3.48 7.59
CA ILE A 93 0.37 4.91 7.26
C ILE A 93 -1.08 5.26 6.99
N MET A 94 -1.61 6.24 7.71
CA MET A 94 -2.89 6.85 7.40
C MET A 94 -2.66 8.16 6.66
N VAL A 95 -3.18 8.26 5.45
CA VAL A 95 -3.24 9.49 4.66
C VAL A 95 -4.59 10.13 4.90
N SER A 96 -4.60 11.31 5.54
CA SER A 96 -5.86 12.02 5.75
C SER A 96 -6.39 12.59 4.44
N VAL A 97 -7.69 12.38 4.21
CA VAL A 97 -8.47 12.98 3.10
C VAL A 97 -9.28 14.20 3.55
N ASP A 98 -9.01 14.70 4.76
CA ASP A 98 -9.69 15.83 5.36
C ASP A 98 -8.69 16.83 5.98
N PRO A 99 -7.86 17.48 5.17
CA PRO A 99 -6.80 18.36 5.66
C PRO A 99 -7.31 19.60 6.40
N GLU A 100 -8.59 19.93 6.27
CA GLU A 100 -9.20 21.06 6.97
C GLU A 100 -9.32 20.78 8.48
N ARG A 101 -9.65 19.56 8.87
CA ARG A 101 -9.84 19.15 10.27
C ARG A 101 -8.67 18.35 10.84
N ASP A 102 -7.93 17.65 10.00
CA ASP A 102 -6.88 16.73 10.41
C ASP A 102 -5.51 17.39 10.35
N THR A 103 -5.17 18.11 11.42
CA THR A 103 -3.81 18.65 11.56
C THR A 103 -2.78 17.54 11.80
N PRO A 104 -1.49 17.75 11.50
CA PRO A 104 -0.43 16.78 11.80
C PRO A 104 -0.42 16.33 13.26
N ALA A 105 -0.62 17.24 14.22
CA ALA A 105 -0.68 16.92 15.65
C ALA A 105 -1.85 15.99 15.98
N ARG A 106 -3.06 16.30 15.47
CA ARG A 106 -4.24 15.45 15.64
C ARG A 106 -4.04 14.06 15.04
N LEU A 107 -3.44 13.98 13.87
CA LEU A 107 -3.15 12.69 13.21
C LEU A 107 -2.14 11.87 14.01
N LYS A 108 -1.17 12.48 14.66
CA LYS A 108 -0.22 11.78 15.55
C LYS A 108 -0.94 11.17 16.74
N GLU A 109 -1.80 11.93 17.41
CA GLU A 109 -2.59 11.46 18.55
C GLU A 109 -3.51 10.31 18.13
N TYR A 110 -4.22 10.47 17.01
CA TYR A 110 -5.12 9.45 16.47
C TYR A 110 -4.36 8.17 16.06
N ALA A 111 -3.23 8.29 15.39
CA ALA A 111 -2.40 7.16 15.00
C ALA A 111 -1.85 6.40 16.22
N ALA A 112 -1.38 7.11 17.24
CA ALA A 112 -0.84 6.53 18.47
C ALA A 112 -1.88 5.71 19.26
N TYR A 113 -3.16 6.02 19.13
CA TYR A 113 -4.24 5.24 19.73
C TYR A 113 -4.28 3.79 19.20
N PHE A 114 -3.96 3.57 17.93
CA PHE A 114 -3.96 2.24 17.30
C PHE A 114 -2.63 1.53 17.49
N HIS A 115 -1.52 2.20 17.18
CA HIS A 115 -0.20 1.60 17.30
C HIS A 115 0.89 2.68 17.38
N PRO A 116 1.91 2.56 18.25
CA PRO A 116 2.95 3.57 18.43
C PRO A 116 3.82 3.81 17.18
N GLU A 117 3.91 2.83 16.27
CA GLU A 117 4.65 2.96 15.02
C GLU A 117 3.77 3.36 13.83
N MET A 118 2.48 3.60 14.03
CA MET A 118 1.59 4.10 12.99
C MET A 118 1.88 5.57 12.72
N ILE A 119 1.87 5.96 11.45
CA ILE A 119 2.14 7.33 11.02
C ILE A 119 0.88 7.92 10.40
N GLY A 120 0.43 9.04 10.92
CA GLY A 120 -0.60 9.86 10.28
C GLY A 120 0.04 10.98 9.46
N VAL A 121 -0.38 11.13 8.21
CA VAL A 121 0.14 12.15 7.29
C VAL A 121 -1.00 12.92 6.63
N THR A 122 -0.71 14.18 6.29
CA THR A 122 -1.61 15.08 5.56
C THR A 122 -0.80 15.99 4.63
N GLY A 123 -1.49 16.77 3.81
CA GLY A 123 -0.88 17.71 2.89
C GLY A 123 -1.89 18.77 2.43
N SER A 124 -1.59 19.48 1.34
CA SER A 124 -2.59 20.31 0.67
C SER A 124 -3.66 19.42 0.01
N ALA A 125 -4.80 20.00 -0.31
CA ALA A 125 -5.86 19.29 -1.03
C ALA A 125 -5.36 18.70 -2.37
N GLU A 126 -4.48 19.44 -3.06
CA GLU A 126 -3.89 19.02 -4.33
C GLU A 126 -2.92 17.86 -4.15
N GLU A 127 -2.06 17.90 -3.11
CA GLU A 127 -1.13 16.81 -2.77
C GLU A 127 -1.89 15.53 -2.43
N ILE A 128 -2.91 15.62 -1.59
CA ILE A 128 -3.76 14.49 -1.20
C ILE A 128 -4.49 13.93 -2.42
N ALA A 129 -5.08 14.78 -3.27
CA ALA A 129 -5.75 14.35 -4.48
C ALA A 129 -4.82 13.66 -5.47
N ALA A 130 -3.58 14.11 -5.59
CA ALA A 130 -2.57 13.48 -6.45
C ALA A 130 -2.20 12.08 -5.94
N VAL A 131 -1.95 11.95 -4.64
CA VAL A 131 -1.64 10.66 -4.01
C VAL A 131 -2.82 9.71 -4.11
N ALA A 132 -4.04 10.15 -3.77
CA ALA A 132 -5.24 9.33 -3.87
C ALA A 132 -5.45 8.78 -5.29
N ARG A 133 -5.32 9.63 -6.32
CA ARG A 133 -5.42 9.18 -7.73
C ARG A 133 -4.38 8.12 -8.08
N ALA A 134 -3.14 8.26 -7.65
CA ALA A 134 -2.09 7.28 -7.92
C ALA A 134 -2.43 5.90 -7.37
N PHE A 135 -3.10 5.84 -6.22
CA PHE A 135 -3.55 4.60 -5.58
C PHE A 135 -4.95 4.16 -6.03
N GLY A 136 -5.66 4.94 -6.86
CA GLY A 136 -7.05 4.67 -7.24
C GLY A 136 -8.01 4.81 -6.05
N ALA A 137 -7.63 5.61 -5.05
CA ALA A 137 -8.49 5.97 -3.93
C ALA A 137 -9.34 7.19 -4.30
N GLY A 138 -10.63 7.11 -4.03
CA GLY A 138 -11.58 8.22 -4.18
C GLY A 138 -12.02 8.73 -2.82
N TYR A 139 -12.35 10.01 -2.76
CA TYR A 139 -13.01 10.62 -1.61
C TYR A 139 -13.85 11.82 -2.02
N ILE A 140 -14.95 12.06 -1.30
CA ILE A 140 -15.88 13.17 -1.55
C ILE A 140 -16.35 13.72 -0.21
N ARG A 141 -16.12 15.01 0.03
CA ARG A 141 -16.69 15.71 1.18
C ARG A 141 -18.20 15.89 0.96
N GLN A 142 -18.98 15.45 1.93
CA GLN A 142 -20.43 15.64 1.92
C GLN A 142 -20.82 17.06 2.37
N PRO A 143 -22.00 17.54 1.98
CA PRO A 143 -22.50 18.81 2.46
C PRO A 143 -22.53 18.88 3.99
N ALA A 144 -22.16 20.04 4.54
CA ALA A 144 -22.25 20.24 5.98
C ALA A 144 -23.68 20.17 6.48
N ARG A 145 -23.87 19.57 7.65
CA ARG A 145 -25.13 19.55 8.39
C ARG A 145 -25.38 20.92 9.04
N PRO A 146 -26.60 21.18 9.58
CA PRO A 146 -26.91 22.43 10.26
C PRO A 146 -26.01 22.75 11.46
N ASP A 147 -25.41 21.73 12.09
CA ASP A 147 -24.45 21.87 13.19
C ASP A 147 -23.01 22.11 12.73
N GLY A 148 -22.79 22.25 11.42
CA GLY A 148 -21.47 22.44 10.81
C GLY A 148 -20.67 21.15 10.62
N SER A 149 -21.12 20.01 11.13
CA SER A 149 -20.47 18.73 10.92
C SER A 149 -20.63 18.23 9.48
N TYR A 150 -19.64 17.49 8.98
CA TYR A 150 -19.71 16.82 7.67
C TYR A 150 -19.00 15.48 7.69
N ALA A 151 -19.42 14.59 6.81
CA ALA A 151 -18.76 13.35 6.52
C ALA A 151 -17.87 13.47 5.27
N VAL A 152 -16.90 12.58 5.14
CA VAL A 152 -16.14 12.39 3.91
C VAL A 152 -16.29 10.93 3.49
N ASP A 153 -16.98 10.71 2.37
CA ASP A 153 -17.02 9.39 1.76
C ASP A 153 -15.66 9.09 1.15
N HIS A 154 -15.12 7.91 1.39
CA HIS A 154 -13.80 7.55 0.88
C HIS A 154 -13.70 6.05 0.61
N THR A 155 -12.72 5.68 -0.21
CA THR A 155 -12.35 4.28 -0.44
C THR A 155 -11.88 3.65 0.87
N THR A 156 -12.43 2.48 1.21
CA THR A 156 -12.21 1.81 2.51
C THR A 156 -11.14 0.70 2.46
N ARG A 157 -10.37 0.63 1.37
CA ARG A 157 -9.30 -0.36 1.19
C ARG A 157 -8.01 0.06 1.87
N THR A 158 -7.28 -0.93 2.40
CA THR A 158 -5.86 -0.74 2.76
C THR A 158 -4.99 -1.18 1.59
N TYR A 159 -4.18 -0.28 1.08
CA TYR A 159 -3.24 -0.53 0.00
C TYR A 159 -1.93 -1.07 0.55
N VAL A 160 -1.41 -2.13 -0.06
CA VAL A 160 -0.19 -2.80 0.37
C VAL A 160 0.91 -2.54 -0.64
N VAL A 161 1.94 -1.82 -0.23
CA VAL A 161 3.10 -1.49 -1.05
C VAL A 161 4.26 -2.41 -0.65
N ALA A 162 4.85 -3.06 -1.63
CA ALA A 162 6.00 -3.95 -1.45
C ALA A 162 7.29 -3.18 -1.12
N PRO A 163 8.35 -3.85 -0.63
CA PRO A 163 9.62 -3.21 -0.30
C PRO A 163 10.29 -2.47 -1.46
N ASP A 164 10.02 -2.85 -2.69
CA ASP A 164 10.48 -2.18 -3.92
C ASP A 164 9.67 -0.92 -4.27
N GLY A 165 8.56 -0.65 -3.57
CA GLY A 165 7.66 0.47 -3.76
C GLY A 165 6.50 0.22 -4.72
N ARG A 166 6.37 -0.97 -5.26
CA ARG A 166 5.26 -1.36 -6.13
C ARG A 166 4.00 -1.60 -5.30
N LEU A 167 2.85 -1.12 -5.79
CA LEU A 167 1.56 -1.51 -5.23
C LEU A 167 1.35 -3.02 -5.49
N ALA A 168 1.39 -3.81 -4.43
CA ALA A 168 1.38 -5.27 -4.51
C ALA A 168 -0.01 -5.87 -4.33
N ALA A 169 -0.84 -5.26 -3.49
CA ALA A 169 -2.17 -5.75 -3.16
C ALA A 169 -3.06 -4.63 -2.60
N SER A 170 -4.34 -4.91 -2.46
CA SER A 170 -5.26 -4.16 -1.61
C SER A 170 -6.08 -5.10 -0.75
N LEU A 171 -6.36 -4.68 0.48
CA LEU A 171 -7.19 -5.40 1.43
C LEU A 171 -8.53 -4.69 1.54
N GLU A 172 -9.60 -5.45 1.41
CA GLU A 172 -10.96 -4.91 1.44
C GLU A 172 -11.36 -4.48 2.86
N LEU A 173 -12.41 -3.66 2.95
CA LEU A 173 -13.07 -3.37 4.23
C LEU A 173 -13.41 -4.69 4.95
N ASN A 174 -13.21 -4.71 6.26
CA ASN A 174 -13.42 -5.90 7.10
C ASN A 174 -12.45 -7.08 6.85
N ALA A 175 -11.37 -6.87 6.09
CA ALA A 175 -10.32 -7.86 6.05
C ALA A 175 -9.80 -8.11 7.48
N PRO A 176 -9.79 -9.36 7.97
CA PRO A 176 -9.36 -9.64 9.33
C PRO A 176 -7.83 -9.51 9.46
N ALA A 177 -7.34 -9.30 10.68
CA ALA A 177 -5.91 -9.08 10.95
C ALA A 177 -4.98 -10.20 10.44
N ASN A 178 -5.45 -11.45 10.41
CA ASN A 178 -4.69 -12.55 9.82
C ASN A 178 -4.45 -12.35 8.31
N LYS A 179 -5.39 -11.72 7.58
CA LYS A 179 -5.22 -11.43 6.16
C LYS A 179 -4.15 -10.36 5.93
N TYR A 180 -4.09 -9.34 6.79
CA TYR A 180 -3.00 -8.37 6.80
C TYR A 180 -1.66 -9.08 7.05
N LEU A 181 -1.60 -9.94 8.07
CA LEU A 181 -0.41 -10.68 8.47
C LEU A 181 0.11 -11.59 7.34
N GLU A 182 -0.76 -12.38 6.72
CA GLU A 182 -0.43 -13.24 5.59
C GLU A 182 0.15 -12.45 4.42
N THR A 183 -0.52 -11.33 4.06
CA THR A 183 -0.11 -10.47 2.94
C THR A 183 1.27 -9.86 3.21
N VAL A 184 1.48 -9.32 4.41
CA VAL A 184 2.76 -8.74 4.84
C VAL A 184 3.87 -9.80 4.79
N ARG A 185 3.67 -10.96 5.42
CA ARG A 185 4.66 -12.04 5.44
C ARG A 185 5.00 -12.58 4.05
N GLY A 186 4.04 -12.57 3.13
CA GLY A 186 4.26 -12.93 1.73
C GLY A 186 5.24 -12.00 1.02
N LEU A 187 5.33 -10.74 1.43
CA LEU A 187 6.21 -9.70 0.84
C LEU A 187 7.54 -9.51 1.58
N LEU A 188 7.69 -10.08 2.78
CA LEU A 188 8.92 -10.00 3.58
C LEU A 188 9.92 -11.14 3.30
N LYS A 189 9.54 -12.08 2.42
CA LYS A 189 10.36 -13.26 2.05
C LYS A 189 11.49 -12.90 1.12
#